data_dcefdb086c1c569ebf4620610016945a
#
_entry.id   dcefdb086c1c569ebf4620610016945a
#
_cell.length_a   1.000
_cell.length_b   1.000
_cell.length_c   1.000
_cell.angle_alpha   90.00
_cell.angle_beta   90.00
_cell.angle_gamma   90.00
#
_symmetry.space_group_name_H-M   'P 1'
#
loop_
_entity.id
_entity.type
_entity.pdbx_description
1 polymer ?
#
loop_
_entity_poly.entity_id
_entity_poly.type
_entity_poly.pdbx_seq_one_letter_code
_entity_poly.pdbx_strand_id
1 'polypeptide(L)'
;MRHLLALMLTAFATMVCAQNQPNTVLVMDGSGSMWGQVDGVSKITIAQEVVGTLLADFPAEQGLGLTVYGHRERGECTDIETVVAPAPGTAAQISDAVNRIKPLGKTPMTDAVIAAAEALRYTEEKATVILVSDGVETCNPDPCAAMRLLEEAGIDFTAHVIGFDVGSDPEALAQMQCIADETGGQFLTADTADQLTAALTQVAVAEPEPEPEPEPVRVPTTLTAVVEGSGALLSGQVLWEVNSDSETIISETEGNPIELELLEGSYTALAYSTVLETELSRQFIAIGDAATVEIAFPEPQETARLIAPAEAVAGSTIQVGWDGPNEKDDYIGIGAADAEGGNQWQNYTYTREGNPLELLVPP
;
A
#
# COMPACT_ATOMS: atom_id res chain seq x y z
N MET A 1 6.73 44.10 41.72
CA MET A 1 7.06 43.73 40.35
C MET A 1 6.33 42.42 40.06
N ARG A 2 5.21 42.52 39.32
CA ARG A 2 4.32 41.39 39.00
C ARG A 2 4.66 40.94 37.57
N HIS A 3 5.17 39.73 37.39
CA HIS A 3 5.38 39.15 36.06
C HIS A 3 4.09 38.50 35.58
N LEU A 4 3.48 39.07 34.55
CA LEU A 4 2.41 38.47 33.77
C LEU A 4 3.05 37.45 32.79
N LEU A 5 2.74 36.18 32.98
CA LEU A 5 3.04 35.10 32.04
C LEU A 5 1.88 35.04 31.07
N ALA A 6 2.11 35.47 29.82
CA ALA A 6 1.14 35.32 28.74
C ALA A 6 1.24 33.91 28.13
N LEU A 7 0.20 33.12 28.35
CA LEU A 7 0.02 31.78 27.74
C LEU A 7 -0.49 31.99 26.30
N MET A 8 0.37 31.78 25.31
CA MET A 8 -0.05 31.70 23.89
C MET A 8 -0.65 30.31 23.66
N LEU A 9 -1.97 30.25 23.52
CA LEU A 9 -2.70 29.09 23.04
C LEU A 9 -2.59 29.07 21.51
N THR A 10 -1.75 28.21 20.96
CA THR A 10 -1.72 27.90 19.53
C THR A 10 -2.87 26.95 19.22
N ALA A 11 -3.94 27.49 18.60
CA ALA A 11 -5.01 26.67 18.04
C ALA A 11 -4.48 25.98 16.79
N PHE A 12 -4.22 24.69 16.86
CA PHE A 12 -4.08 23.83 15.69
C PHE A 12 -5.48 23.71 15.04
N ALA A 13 -5.67 24.41 13.94
CA ALA A 13 -6.80 24.19 13.05
C ALA A 13 -6.51 22.87 12.31
N THR A 14 -7.14 21.77 12.71
CA THR A 14 -7.22 20.58 11.90
C THR A 14 -8.00 20.94 10.64
N MET A 15 -7.33 21.07 9.50
CA MET A 15 -7.96 21.04 8.20
C MET A 15 -8.55 19.62 8.06
N VAL A 16 -9.86 19.51 8.30
CA VAL A 16 -10.63 18.37 7.81
C VAL A 16 -10.62 18.54 6.28
N CYS A 17 -9.82 17.76 5.56
CA CYS A 17 -10.01 17.53 4.15
C CYS A 17 -11.44 17.00 4.00
N ALA A 18 -12.35 17.82 3.49
CA ALA A 18 -13.64 17.34 2.99
C ALA A 18 -13.27 16.32 1.88
N GLN A 19 -13.53 15.04 2.13
CA GLN A 19 -13.43 14.01 1.10
C GLN A 19 -14.43 14.43 0.02
N ASN A 20 -13.91 14.79 -1.14
CA ASN A 20 -14.71 15.20 -2.27
C ASN A 20 -15.36 13.91 -2.81
N GLN A 21 -16.59 13.62 -2.38
CA GLN A 21 -17.38 12.53 -2.93
C GLN A 21 -17.51 12.74 -4.44
N PRO A 22 -17.29 11.69 -5.26
CA PRO A 22 -17.37 11.84 -6.71
C PRO A 22 -18.77 12.31 -7.11
N ASN A 23 -18.81 13.21 -8.08
CA ASN A 23 -20.09 13.63 -8.66
C ASN A 23 -20.70 12.45 -9.42
N THR A 24 -22.02 12.32 -9.32
CA THR A 24 -22.79 11.24 -9.95
C THR A 24 -23.81 11.83 -10.92
N VAL A 25 -24.05 11.18 -12.06
CA VAL A 25 -25.18 11.46 -12.94
C VAL A 25 -26.08 10.24 -13.03
N LEU A 26 -27.35 10.42 -12.68
CA LEU A 26 -28.41 9.49 -12.98
C LEU A 26 -28.82 9.62 -14.45
N VAL A 27 -28.76 8.55 -15.22
CA VAL A 27 -29.26 8.47 -16.59
C VAL A 27 -30.59 7.70 -16.58
N MET A 28 -31.66 8.39 -16.96
CA MET A 28 -33.03 7.85 -16.93
C MET A 28 -33.52 7.56 -18.33
N ASP A 29 -34.06 6.37 -18.50
CA ASP A 29 -34.76 5.95 -19.70
C ASP A 29 -36.14 6.64 -19.83
N GLY A 30 -36.33 7.41 -20.90
CA GLY A 30 -37.58 7.98 -21.33
C GLY A 30 -38.05 7.39 -22.66
N SER A 31 -37.57 6.22 -23.08
CA SER A 31 -37.99 5.55 -24.30
C SER A 31 -39.40 4.98 -24.20
N GLY A 32 -39.98 4.66 -25.34
CA GLY A 32 -41.37 4.22 -25.43
C GLY A 32 -41.71 2.94 -24.68
N SER A 33 -40.70 2.05 -24.43
CA SER A 33 -40.84 0.81 -23.65
C SER A 33 -41.20 1.06 -22.20
N MET A 34 -40.78 2.19 -21.62
CA MET A 34 -41.10 2.58 -20.24
C MET A 34 -42.61 2.79 -19.97
N TRP A 35 -43.49 2.79 -20.99
CA TRP A 35 -44.92 2.61 -20.83
C TRP A 35 -45.36 1.18 -20.51
N GLY A 36 -44.48 0.19 -20.66
CA GLY A 36 -44.70 -1.17 -20.19
C GLY A 36 -45.16 -1.17 -18.73
N GLN A 37 -45.82 -2.23 -18.29
CA GLN A 37 -46.42 -2.33 -16.96
C GLN A 37 -45.81 -3.47 -16.16
N VAL A 38 -45.50 -3.20 -14.90
CA VAL A 38 -45.16 -4.17 -13.86
C VAL A 38 -46.34 -4.12 -12.85
N ASP A 39 -47.01 -5.20 -12.62
CA ASP A 39 -48.15 -5.31 -11.71
C ASP A 39 -49.27 -4.26 -11.95
N GLY A 40 -49.45 -3.85 -13.21
CA GLY A 40 -50.50 -2.87 -13.60
C GLY A 40 -50.08 -1.40 -13.43
N VAL A 41 -48.85 -1.11 -13.03
CA VAL A 41 -48.25 0.23 -12.95
C VAL A 41 -47.24 0.38 -14.07
N SER A 42 -47.21 1.54 -14.74
CA SER A 42 -46.21 1.77 -15.79
C SER A 42 -44.81 1.85 -15.20
N LYS A 43 -43.81 1.28 -15.92
CA LYS A 43 -42.37 1.28 -15.50
C LYS A 43 -41.88 2.69 -15.18
N ILE A 44 -42.26 3.67 -16.00
CA ILE A 44 -41.89 5.09 -15.75
C ILE A 44 -42.43 5.58 -14.42
N THR A 45 -43.68 5.23 -14.07
CA THR A 45 -44.30 5.66 -12.79
C THR A 45 -43.54 5.05 -11.62
N ILE A 46 -43.20 3.76 -11.71
CA ILE A 46 -42.41 3.08 -10.69
C ILE A 46 -41.03 3.74 -10.56
N ALA A 47 -40.34 3.99 -11.68
CA ALA A 47 -39.01 4.62 -11.68
C ALA A 47 -39.06 6.04 -11.06
N GLN A 48 -40.12 6.81 -11.34
CA GLN A 48 -40.34 8.16 -10.76
C GLN A 48 -40.52 8.10 -9.23
N GLU A 49 -41.29 7.15 -8.72
CA GLU A 49 -41.50 6.94 -7.28
C GLU A 49 -40.23 6.49 -6.58
N VAL A 50 -39.52 5.53 -7.17
CA VAL A 50 -38.27 4.99 -6.61
C VAL A 50 -37.18 6.03 -6.57
N VAL A 51 -36.95 6.79 -7.66
CA VAL A 51 -36.01 7.90 -7.68
C VAL A 51 -36.40 8.97 -6.66
N GLY A 52 -37.67 9.27 -6.51
CA GLY A 52 -38.14 10.18 -5.46
C GLY A 52 -37.75 9.73 -4.05
N THR A 53 -37.87 8.44 -3.78
CA THR A 53 -37.44 7.83 -2.50
C THR A 53 -35.93 7.92 -2.30
N LEU A 54 -35.13 7.58 -3.31
CA LEU A 54 -33.68 7.69 -3.27
C LEU A 54 -33.24 9.14 -2.95
N LEU A 55 -33.86 10.13 -3.63
CA LEU A 55 -33.49 11.53 -3.49
C LEU A 55 -33.82 12.10 -2.11
N ALA A 56 -34.77 11.53 -1.37
CA ALA A 56 -35.10 11.95 -0.02
C ALA A 56 -33.95 11.70 0.98
N ASP A 57 -33.18 10.67 0.76
CA ASP A 57 -32.06 10.24 1.62
C ASP A 57 -30.68 10.49 0.99
N PHE A 58 -30.64 11.13 -0.21
CA PHE A 58 -29.37 11.38 -0.91
C PHE A 58 -28.54 12.44 -0.19
N PRO A 59 -27.23 12.22 0.02
CA PRO A 59 -26.36 13.17 0.72
C PRO A 59 -26.33 14.54 0.03
N ALA A 60 -26.64 15.61 0.76
CA ALA A 60 -26.75 16.96 0.20
C ALA A 60 -25.41 17.51 -0.31
N GLU A 61 -24.30 17.03 0.21
CA GLU A 61 -22.93 17.44 -0.15
C GLU A 61 -22.44 16.76 -1.42
N GLN A 62 -23.00 15.61 -1.78
CA GLN A 62 -22.63 14.86 -2.98
C GLN A 62 -23.27 15.49 -4.20
N GLY A 63 -22.47 15.75 -5.24
CA GLY A 63 -22.98 16.27 -6.50
C GLY A 63 -23.79 15.22 -7.26
N LEU A 64 -25.07 15.52 -7.57
CA LEU A 64 -25.93 14.68 -8.39
C LEU A 64 -26.44 15.43 -9.61
N GLY A 65 -26.39 14.82 -10.79
CA GLY A 65 -26.97 15.31 -12.02
C GLY A 65 -28.05 14.36 -12.57
N LEU A 66 -28.78 14.83 -13.59
CA LEU A 66 -29.77 14.03 -14.31
C LEU A 66 -29.62 14.21 -15.81
N THR A 67 -29.39 13.10 -16.50
CA THR A 67 -29.51 13.00 -17.96
C THR A 67 -30.69 12.10 -18.30
N VAL A 68 -31.47 12.49 -19.29
CA VAL A 68 -32.66 11.75 -19.74
C VAL A 68 -32.59 11.59 -21.25
N TYR A 69 -32.96 10.43 -21.75
CA TYR A 69 -33.07 10.20 -23.19
C TYR A 69 -34.46 9.72 -23.59
N GLY A 70 -34.78 9.87 -24.87
CA GLY A 70 -36.01 9.32 -25.49
C GLY A 70 -37.33 9.96 -24.95
N HIS A 71 -37.30 11.17 -24.43
CA HIS A 71 -38.48 11.78 -23.78
C HIS A 71 -39.08 12.98 -24.52
N ARG A 72 -38.44 13.47 -25.58
CA ARG A 72 -38.86 14.68 -26.32
C ARG A 72 -39.29 14.38 -27.77
N GLU A 73 -38.53 13.50 -28.45
CA GLU A 73 -38.68 13.29 -29.89
C GLU A 73 -38.84 11.79 -30.25
N ARG A 74 -39.80 11.49 -31.13
CA ARG A 74 -40.01 10.12 -31.59
C ARG A 74 -39.00 9.74 -32.65
N GLY A 75 -38.36 8.56 -32.47
CA GLY A 75 -37.50 7.95 -33.49
C GLY A 75 -36.11 8.56 -33.62
N GLU A 76 -35.78 9.56 -32.80
CA GLU A 76 -34.50 10.25 -32.85
C GLU A 76 -33.50 9.62 -31.83
N CYS A 77 -32.30 9.34 -32.32
CA CYS A 77 -31.18 8.84 -31.48
C CYS A 77 -30.48 9.99 -30.74
N THR A 78 -30.65 11.21 -31.17
CA THR A 78 -30.06 12.41 -30.57
C THR A 78 -30.92 13.02 -29.46
N ASP A 79 -32.06 12.37 -29.13
CA ASP A 79 -32.89 12.81 -28.03
C ASP A 79 -32.30 12.45 -26.67
N ILE A 80 -31.26 13.20 -26.30
CA ILE A 80 -30.51 13.10 -25.04
C ILE A 80 -30.44 14.52 -24.46
N GLU A 81 -30.65 14.65 -23.14
CA GLU A 81 -30.59 15.94 -22.47
C GLU A 81 -30.06 15.80 -21.04
N THR A 82 -29.01 16.55 -20.70
CA THR A 82 -28.63 16.76 -19.30
C THR A 82 -29.58 17.82 -18.71
N VAL A 83 -30.63 17.33 -18.09
CA VAL A 83 -31.74 18.18 -17.56
C VAL A 83 -31.33 18.93 -16.30
N VAL A 84 -30.46 18.29 -15.47
CA VAL A 84 -29.90 18.90 -14.28
C VAL A 84 -28.36 18.62 -14.30
N ALA A 85 -27.59 19.69 -14.36
CA ALA A 85 -26.11 19.54 -14.27
C ALA A 85 -25.69 19.01 -12.89
N PRO A 86 -24.65 18.17 -12.82
CA PRO A 86 -24.19 17.60 -11.56
C PRO A 86 -23.68 18.70 -10.62
N ALA A 87 -24.33 18.80 -9.44
CA ALA A 87 -23.94 19.71 -8.38
C ALA A 87 -24.53 19.27 -7.03
N PRO A 88 -23.93 19.67 -5.89
CA PRO A 88 -24.53 19.48 -4.58
C PRO A 88 -25.93 20.16 -4.45
N GLY A 89 -26.82 19.52 -3.69
CA GLY A 89 -28.15 20.09 -3.37
C GLY A 89 -29.16 20.08 -4.51
N THR A 90 -28.96 19.30 -5.58
CA THR A 90 -29.82 19.22 -6.76
C THR A 90 -31.03 18.29 -6.61
N ALA A 91 -31.14 17.52 -5.52
CA ALA A 91 -32.14 16.48 -5.32
C ALA A 91 -33.59 16.94 -5.63
N ALA A 92 -33.99 18.12 -5.15
CA ALA A 92 -35.33 18.67 -5.42
C ALA A 92 -35.55 18.99 -6.91
N GLN A 93 -34.53 19.54 -7.60
CA GLN A 93 -34.61 19.84 -9.03
C GLN A 93 -34.73 18.56 -9.87
N ILE A 94 -33.96 17.50 -9.48
CA ILE A 94 -33.99 16.19 -10.13
C ILE A 94 -35.36 15.54 -9.92
N SER A 95 -35.92 15.56 -8.69
CA SER A 95 -37.24 15.02 -8.41
C SER A 95 -38.30 15.68 -9.28
N ASP A 96 -38.30 17.03 -9.38
CA ASP A 96 -39.21 17.77 -10.23
C ASP A 96 -39.03 17.44 -11.72
N ALA A 97 -37.83 17.24 -12.18
CA ALA A 97 -37.52 16.90 -13.58
C ALA A 97 -37.99 15.46 -13.90
N VAL A 98 -37.65 14.49 -13.06
CA VAL A 98 -38.03 13.07 -13.21
C VAL A 98 -39.55 12.92 -13.29
N ASN A 99 -40.30 13.60 -12.45
CA ASN A 99 -41.77 13.57 -12.46
C ASN A 99 -42.42 14.16 -13.73
N ARG A 100 -41.65 14.85 -14.57
CA ARG A 100 -42.12 15.37 -15.86
C ARG A 100 -41.79 14.52 -17.07
N ILE A 101 -40.94 13.49 -16.89
CA ILE A 101 -40.54 12.58 -17.98
C ILE A 101 -41.81 11.88 -18.51
N LYS A 102 -41.94 11.89 -19.83
CA LYS A 102 -42.99 11.16 -20.56
C LYS A 102 -42.34 10.30 -21.65
N PRO A 103 -42.38 9.01 -21.51
CA PRO A 103 -41.76 8.11 -22.47
C PRO A 103 -42.26 8.31 -23.90
N LEU A 104 -41.33 8.39 -24.87
CA LEU A 104 -41.74 8.74 -26.23
C LEU A 104 -40.85 8.11 -27.32
N GLY A 105 -39.52 8.13 -27.15
CA GLY A 105 -38.54 7.95 -28.22
C GLY A 105 -37.84 6.60 -28.26
N LYS A 106 -36.63 6.61 -28.78
CA LYS A 106 -35.71 5.47 -28.84
C LYS A 106 -34.87 5.35 -27.57
N THR A 107 -33.99 4.35 -27.55
CA THR A 107 -33.12 4.01 -26.43
C THR A 107 -31.64 4.21 -26.81
N PRO A 108 -31.14 5.47 -26.89
CA PRO A 108 -29.72 5.76 -27.11
C PRO A 108 -28.96 5.72 -25.77
N MET A 109 -28.97 4.57 -25.08
CA MET A 109 -28.40 4.46 -23.73
C MET A 109 -26.88 4.71 -23.73
N THR A 110 -26.16 4.22 -24.73
CA THR A 110 -24.71 4.38 -24.86
C THR A 110 -24.32 5.84 -24.98
N ASP A 111 -24.95 6.56 -25.91
CA ASP A 111 -24.67 7.98 -26.13
C ASP A 111 -25.13 8.84 -24.91
N ALA A 112 -26.16 8.38 -24.19
CA ALA A 112 -26.58 9.03 -22.94
C ALA A 112 -25.58 8.87 -21.80
N VAL A 113 -24.95 7.69 -21.69
CA VAL A 113 -23.84 7.48 -20.74
C VAL A 113 -22.64 8.35 -21.11
N ILE A 114 -22.29 8.46 -22.38
CA ILE A 114 -21.22 9.37 -22.84
C ILE A 114 -21.53 10.82 -22.49
N ALA A 115 -22.75 11.28 -22.77
CA ALA A 115 -23.18 12.65 -22.43
C ALA A 115 -23.15 12.92 -20.90
N ALA A 116 -23.50 11.93 -20.11
CA ALA A 116 -23.41 12.01 -18.65
C ALA A 116 -21.96 12.08 -18.16
N ALA A 117 -21.07 11.26 -18.75
CA ALA A 117 -19.63 11.29 -18.46
C ALA A 117 -19.00 12.66 -18.82
N GLU A 118 -19.37 13.22 -19.97
CA GLU A 118 -18.93 14.57 -20.37
C GLU A 118 -19.41 15.65 -19.39
N ALA A 119 -20.65 15.56 -18.92
CA ALA A 119 -21.19 16.48 -17.91
C ALA A 119 -20.45 16.40 -16.57
N LEU A 120 -19.88 15.23 -16.25
CA LEU A 120 -19.04 14.97 -15.08
C LEU A 120 -17.56 15.34 -15.29
N ARG A 121 -17.16 15.73 -16.50
CA ARG A 121 -15.76 16.00 -16.83
C ARG A 121 -14.85 14.79 -16.60
N TYR A 122 -15.31 13.61 -16.98
CA TYR A 122 -14.70 12.30 -16.69
C TYR A 122 -13.21 12.19 -17.05
N THR A 123 -12.69 13.04 -17.95
CA THR A 123 -11.26 13.09 -18.30
C THR A 123 -10.43 13.91 -17.32
N GLU A 124 -11.04 14.57 -16.34
CA GLU A 124 -10.38 15.47 -15.39
C GLU A 124 -10.66 15.08 -13.93
N GLU A 125 -11.77 14.42 -13.66
CA GLU A 125 -12.24 14.08 -12.31
C GLU A 125 -12.84 12.67 -12.30
N LYS A 126 -12.82 12.00 -11.13
CA LYS A 126 -13.56 10.76 -10.90
C LYS A 126 -15.04 10.96 -11.20
N ALA A 127 -15.62 10.07 -12.00
CA ALA A 127 -16.97 10.22 -12.50
C ALA A 127 -17.77 8.92 -12.37
N THR A 128 -18.97 9.01 -11.78
CA THR A 128 -19.89 7.87 -11.63
C THR A 128 -21.19 8.14 -12.39
N VAL A 129 -21.58 7.19 -13.23
CA VAL A 129 -22.87 7.20 -13.92
C VAL A 129 -23.72 6.04 -13.40
N ILE A 130 -25.01 6.29 -13.18
CA ILE A 130 -26.00 5.26 -12.86
C ILE A 130 -27.04 5.25 -13.96
N LEU A 131 -27.03 4.22 -14.79
CA LEU A 131 -28.00 4.03 -15.88
C LEU A 131 -29.17 3.17 -15.40
N VAL A 132 -30.39 3.65 -15.59
CA VAL A 132 -31.61 2.87 -15.42
C VAL A 132 -32.33 2.76 -16.78
N SER A 133 -32.47 1.54 -17.30
CA SER A 133 -33.10 1.29 -18.59
C SER A 133 -33.89 -0.04 -18.57
N ASP A 134 -34.90 -0.14 -19.44
CA ASP A 134 -35.81 -1.29 -19.52
C ASP A 134 -35.71 -2.07 -20.84
N GLY A 135 -34.70 -1.77 -21.68
CA GLY A 135 -34.66 -2.40 -23.01
C GLY A 135 -33.29 -2.37 -23.72
N VAL A 136 -33.33 -2.79 -24.97
CA VAL A 136 -32.18 -2.90 -25.84
C VAL A 136 -31.73 -1.52 -26.35
N GLU A 137 -30.42 -1.31 -26.47
CA GLU A 137 -29.84 -0.17 -27.19
C GLU A 137 -30.35 -0.18 -28.66
N THR A 138 -30.89 0.93 -29.11
CA THR A 138 -31.49 1.01 -30.44
C THR A 138 -30.78 1.97 -31.41
N CYS A 139 -29.68 2.59 -30.97
CA CYS A 139 -28.98 3.65 -31.70
C CYS A 139 -27.51 3.32 -31.93
N ASN A 140 -26.80 2.83 -30.96
CA ASN A 140 -25.37 2.48 -31.06
C ASN A 140 -25.22 0.99 -31.42
N PRO A 141 -24.48 0.65 -32.50
CA PRO A 141 -24.33 -0.74 -32.92
C PRO A 141 -23.37 -1.56 -32.02
N ASP A 142 -22.49 -0.92 -31.25
CA ASP A 142 -21.51 -1.58 -30.41
C ASP A 142 -21.32 -0.81 -29.07
N PRO A 143 -22.24 -1.00 -28.11
CA PRO A 143 -22.15 -0.39 -26.80
C PRO A 143 -20.85 -0.72 -26.06
N CYS A 144 -20.36 -1.97 -26.19
CA CYS A 144 -19.17 -2.45 -25.51
C CYS A 144 -17.91 -1.70 -25.96
N ALA A 145 -17.71 -1.58 -27.28
CA ALA A 145 -16.56 -0.86 -27.79
C ALA A 145 -16.61 0.63 -27.40
N ALA A 146 -17.80 1.23 -27.38
CA ALA A 146 -17.95 2.63 -26.99
C ALA A 146 -17.59 2.84 -25.50
N MET A 147 -18.02 1.94 -24.61
CA MET A 147 -17.71 2.05 -23.17
C MET A 147 -16.23 1.79 -22.88
N ARG A 148 -15.58 0.86 -23.56
CA ARG A 148 -14.14 0.65 -23.44
C ARG A 148 -13.34 1.90 -23.82
N LEU A 149 -13.69 2.56 -24.92
CA LEU A 149 -13.05 3.80 -25.30
C LEU A 149 -13.29 4.94 -24.32
N LEU A 150 -14.46 4.95 -23.69
CA LEU A 150 -14.81 5.95 -22.67
C LEU A 150 -13.98 5.76 -21.41
N GLU A 151 -13.84 4.51 -20.95
CA GLU A 151 -13.04 4.15 -19.79
C GLU A 151 -11.56 4.44 -20.02
N GLU A 152 -11.00 4.02 -21.18
CA GLU A 152 -9.60 4.28 -21.54
C GLU A 152 -9.24 5.79 -21.55
N ALA A 153 -10.21 6.66 -21.80
CA ALA A 153 -10.03 8.11 -21.83
C ALA A 153 -10.29 8.79 -20.47
N GLY A 154 -10.96 8.10 -19.54
CA GLY A 154 -11.42 8.64 -18.27
C GLY A 154 -10.38 8.57 -17.16
N ILE A 155 -10.59 9.36 -16.11
CA ILE A 155 -9.90 9.23 -14.84
C ILE A 155 -10.89 8.60 -13.85
N ASP A 156 -10.74 7.27 -13.61
CA ASP A 156 -11.59 6.54 -12.67
C ASP A 156 -13.09 6.71 -13.01
N PHE A 157 -13.44 6.35 -14.27
CA PHE A 157 -14.82 6.38 -14.76
C PHE A 157 -15.54 5.07 -14.44
N THR A 158 -16.74 5.16 -13.88
CA THR A 158 -17.56 3.99 -13.55
C THR A 158 -19.00 4.20 -14.00
N ALA A 159 -19.59 3.21 -14.69
CA ALA A 159 -20.99 3.19 -15.03
C ALA A 159 -21.69 1.97 -14.41
N HIS A 160 -22.53 2.21 -13.39
CA HIS A 160 -23.42 1.19 -12.87
C HIS A 160 -24.69 1.12 -13.75
N VAL A 161 -25.17 -0.07 -14.00
CA VAL A 161 -26.32 -0.28 -14.89
C VAL A 161 -27.40 -1.09 -14.17
N ILE A 162 -28.63 -0.59 -14.20
CA ILE A 162 -29.81 -1.26 -13.64
C ILE A 162 -30.78 -1.54 -14.77
N GLY A 163 -30.93 -2.83 -15.10
CA GLY A 163 -31.93 -3.32 -16.04
C GLY A 163 -33.28 -3.47 -15.32
N PHE A 164 -34.23 -2.59 -15.63
CA PHE A 164 -35.54 -2.61 -15.01
C PHE A 164 -36.57 -3.33 -15.85
N ASP A 165 -37.09 -4.49 -15.37
CA ASP A 165 -38.05 -5.37 -16.05
C ASP A 165 -37.56 -5.73 -17.49
N VAL A 166 -36.25 -5.99 -17.62
CA VAL A 166 -35.66 -6.47 -18.89
C VAL A 166 -35.97 -7.93 -19.14
N GLY A 167 -36.52 -8.61 -18.13
CA GLY A 167 -36.95 -10.02 -18.23
C GLY A 167 -35.82 -10.94 -18.61
N SER A 168 -36.09 -11.79 -19.59
CA SER A 168 -35.13 -12.75 -20.14
C SER A 168 -34.62 -12.35 -21.54
N ASP A 169 -34.66 -11.05 -21.89
CA ASP A 169 -34.13 -10.59 -23.17
C ASP A 169 -32.58 -10.68 -23.15
N PRO A 170 -32.02 -11.68 -23.87
CA PRO A 170 -30.57 -11.91 -23.79
C PRO A 170 -29.76 -10.80 -24.43
N GLU A 171 -30.34 -10.05 -25.39
CA GLU A 171 -29.66 -8.94 -26.04
C GLU A 171 -29.56 -7.73 -25.10
N ALA A 172 -30.66 -7.35 -24.44
CA ALA A 172 -30.67 -6.29 -23.45
C ALA A 172 -29.74 -6.60 -22.29
N LEU A 173 -29.80 -7.81 -21.73
CA LEU A 173 -28.93 -8.25 -20.63
C LEU A 173 -27.45 -8.19 -21.03
N ALA A 174 -27.08 -8.70 -22.24
CA ALA A 174 -25.71 -8.70 -22.69
C ALA A 174 -25.15 -7.27 -22.91
N GLN A 175 -25.94 -6.37 -23.49
CA GLN A 175 -25.52 -4.99 -23.72
C GLN A 175 -25.35 -4.22 -22.41
N MET A 176 -26.30 -4.34 -21.48
CA MET A 176 -26.25 -3.69 -20.17
C MET A 176 -25.10 -4.22 -19.30
N GLN A 177 -24.94 -5.54 -19.25
CA GLN A 177 -23.81 -6.17 -18.57
C GLN A 177 -22.48 -5.63 -19.09
N CYS A 178 -22.35 -5.58 -20.41
CA CYS A 178 -21.13 -5.11 -21.05
C CYS A 178 -20.81 -3.63 -20.73
N ILE A 179 -21.82 -2.75 -20.71
CA ILE A 179 -21.64 -1.33 -20.33
C ILE A 179 -21.05 -1.24 -18.91
N ALA A 180 -21.54 -2.04 -17.97
CA ALA A 180 -21.03 -2.07 -16.62
C ALA A 180 -19.61 -2.68 -16.56
N ASP A 181 -19.39 -3.84 -17.18
CA ASP A 181 -18.13 -4.57 -17.10
C ASP A 181 -16.95 -3.80 -17.70
N GLU A 182 -17.16 -3.14 -18.85
CA GLU A 182 -16.11 -2.36 -19.53
C GLU A 182 -15.72 -1.08 -18.76
N THR A 183 -16.52 -0.65 -17.77
CA THR A 183 -16.27 0.55 -16.96
C THR A 183 -16.06 0.23 -15.47
N GLY A 184 -15.88 -1.05 -15.11
CA GLY A 184 -15.69 -1.46 -13.71
C GLY A 184 -16.91 -1.26 -12.82
N GLY A 185 -18.10 -1.05 -13.40
CA GLY A 185 -19.35 -0.86 -12.67
C GLY A 185 -20.06 -2.17 -12.32
N GLN A 186 -21.22 -2.04 -11.67
CA GLN A 186 -22.10 -3.15 -11.34
C GLN A 186 -23.28 -3.20 -12.30
N PHE A 187 -23.62 -4.41 -12.79
CA PHE A 187 -24.87 -4.66 -13.46
C PHE A 187 -25.85 -5.35 -12.49
N LEU A 188 -27.01 -4.73 -12.31
CA LEU A 188 -28.09 -5.25 -11.46
C LEU A 188 -29.37 -5.35 -12.26
N THR A 189 -30.24 -6.29 -11.92
CA THR A 189 -31.57 -6.43 -12.51
C THR A 189 -32.63 -6.19 -11.44
N ALA A 190 -33.73 -5.59 -11.83
CA ALA A 190 -34.90 -5.32 -10.97
C ALA A 190 -36.19 -5.58 -11.74
N ASP A 191 -37.05 -6.48 -11.21
CA ASP A 191 -38.32 -6.81 -11.81
C ASP A 191 -39.50 -6.18 -11.05
N THR A 192 -39.22 -5.56 -9.91
CA THR A 192 -40.24 -4.89 -9.06
C THR A 192 -39.72 -3.54 -8.54
N ALA A 193 -40.63 -2.70 -8.01
CA ALA A 193 -40.30 -1.44 -7.37
C ALA A 193 -39.30 -1.59 -6.20
N ASP A 194 -39.52 -2.62 -5.36
CA ASP A 194 -38.64 -2.87 -4.20
C ASP A 194 -37.22 -3.27 -4.64
N GLN A 195 -37.10 -4.10 -5.69
CA GLN A 195 -35.82 -4.50 -6.26
C GLN A 195 -35.11 -3.30 -6.92
N LEU A 196 -35.86 -2.44 -7.64
CA LEU A 196 -35.32 -1.22 -8.22
C LEU A 196 -34.81 -0.25 -7.14
N THR A 197 -35.56 -0.11 -6.04
CA THR A 197 -35.14 0.67 -4.88
C THR A 197 -33.83 0.12 -4.28
N ALA A 198 -33.78 -1.18 -4.05
CA ALA A 198 -32.57 -1.83 -3.50
C ALA A 198 -31.37 -1.66 -4.43
N ALA A 199 -31.53 -1.89 -5.74
CA ALA A 199 -30.47 -1.74 -6.73
C ALA A 199 -29.95 -0.30 -6.81
N LEU A 200 -30.84 0.69 -6.87
CA LEU A 200 -30.45 2.10 -6.88
C LEU A 200 -29.76 2.52 -5.58
N THR A 201 -30.27 2.09 -4.42
CA THR A 201 -29.62 2.38 -3.14
C THR A 201 -28.22 1.77 -3.06
N GLN A 202 -28.06 0.55 -3.55
CA GLN A 202 -26.76 -0.15 -3.56
C GLN A 202 -25.69 0.61 -4.36
N VAL A 203 -26.05 1.15 -5.53
CA VAL A 203 -25.07 1.83 -6.40
C VAL A 203 -24.92 3.32 -6.15
N ALA A 204 -25.97 3.98 -5.62
CA ALA A 204 -25.96 5.42 -5.36
C ALA A 204 -25.33 5.79 -4.00
N VAL A 205 -25.44 4.90 -3.03
CA VAL A 205 -24.78 4.96 -1.72
C VAL A 205 -23.61 3.97 -1.72
N ALA A 206 -22.84 3.93 -2.80
CA ALA A 206 -21.60 3.15 -2.78
C ALA A 206 -20.82 3.57 -1.53
N GLU A 207 -20.61 2.63 -0.60
CA GLU A 207 -19.67 2.87 0.49
C GLU A 207 -18.40 3.45 -0.13
N PRO A 208 -17.84 4.51 0.45
CA PRO A 208 -16.53 4.97 0.00
C PRO A 208 -15.65 3.71 -0.07
N GLU A 209 -15.10 3.45 -1.25
CA GLU A 209 -14.11 2.40 -1.41
C GLU A 209 -13.15 2.53 -0.22
N PRO A 210 -12.94 1.48 0.60
CA PRO A 210 -12.11 1.61 1.77
C PRO A 210 -10.84 2.30 1.32
N GLU A 211 -10.51 3.45 1.93
CA GLU A 211 -9.24 4.14 1.64
C GLU A 211 -8.19 3.03 1.54
N PRO A 212 -7.39 2.98 0.47
CA PRO A 212 -6.35 1.96 0.37
C PRO A 212 -5.63 1.98 1.70
N GLU A 213 -5.63 0.84 2.40
CA GLU A 213 -4.94 0.75 3.69
C GLU A 213 -3.57 1.39 3.48
N PRO A 214 -3.20 2.39 4.30
CA PRO A 214 -1.96 3.11 4.09
C PRO A 214 -0.87 2.07 3.91
N GLU A 215 -0.12 2.16 2.81
CA GLU A 215 0.96 1.22 2.54
C GLU A 215 1.80 1.11 3.82
N PRO A 216 2.04 -0.11 4.32
CA PRO A 216 2.70 -0.29 5.59
C PRO A 216 4.05 0.43 5.56
N VAL A 217 4.23 1.38 6.47
CA VAL A 217 5.43 2.20 6.56
C VAL A 217 6.63 1.28 6.77
N ARG A 218 7.58 1.32 5.85
CA ARG A 218 8.85 0.60 5.96
C ARG A 218 9.91 1.52 6.55
N VAL A 219 10.60 1.01 7.56
CA VAL A 219 11.64 1.73 8.29
C VAL A 219 13.00 1.19 7.85
N PRO A 220 13.82 1.99 7.15
CA PRO A 220 15.21 1.63 6.86
C PRO A 220 15.94 1.34 8.16
N THR A 221 16.48 0.13 8.30
CA THR A 221 17.10 -0.34 9.54
C THR A 221 18.52 -0.80 9.28
N THR A 222 19.48 -0.24 10.02
CA THR A 222 20.89 -0.62 9.95
C THR A 222 21.27 -1.40 11.19
N LEU A 223 21.80 -2.62 11.00
CA LEU A 223 22.35 -3.44 12.08
C LEU A 223 23.87 -3.46 12.01
N THR A 224 24.52 -3.24 13.15
CA THR A 224 25.98 -3.12 13.24
C THR A 224 26.50 -3.94 14.44
N ALA A 225 27.50 -4.77 14.21
CA ALA A 225 28.27 -5.43 15.25
C ALA A 225 29.57 -4.63 15.51
N VAL A 226 29.79 -4.26 16.76
CA VAL A 226 30.95 -3.45 17.16
C VAL A 226 31.74 -4.09 18.28
N VAL A 227 32.97 -3.66 18.47
CA VAL A 227 33.81 -4.04 19.61
C VAL A 227 33.45 -3.19 20.81
N GLU A 228 33.15 -3.81 21.94
CA GLU A 228 32.80 -3.15 23.21
C GLU A 228 33.92 -2.19 23.64
N GLY A 229 33.53 -0.97 24.04
CA GLY A 229 34.43 0.04 24.51
C GLY A 229 35.07 0.90 23.41
N SER A 230 35.47 0.35 22.27
CA SER A 230 36.03 1.11 21.14
C SER A 230 34.98 1.60 20.15
N GLY A 231 33.85 0.90 20.03
CA GLY A 231 32.82 1.16 19.01
C GLY A 231 33.28 0.88 17.57
N ALA A 232 34.47 0.30 17.41
CA ALA A 232 34.97 -0.08 16.08
C ALA A 232 34.15 -1.24 15.51
N LEU A 233 33.96 -1.30 14.19
CA LEU A 233 33.30 -2.43 13.56
C LEU A 233 34.03 -3.74 13.92
N LEU A 234 33.24 -4.75 14.31
CA LEU A 234 33.79 -6.08 14.58
C LEU A 234 34.38 -6.66 13.28
N SER A 235 35.62 -7.09 13.36
CA SER A 235 36.32 -7.72 12.23
C SER A 235 35.87 -9.18 12.06
N GLY A 236 35.92 -9.69 10.83
CA GLY A 236 35.55 -11.05 10.48
C GLY A 236 34.10 -11.16 10.03
N GLN A 237 33.65 -12.40 9.83
CA GLN A 237 32.29 -12.68 9.34
C GLN A 237 31.29 -12.59 10.49
N VAL A 238 30.23 -11.80 10.26
CA VAL A 238 29.07 -11.71 11.16
C VAL A 238 27.85 -12.20 10.40
N LEU A 239 27.12 -13.12 11.01
CA LEU A 239 25.85 -13.64 10.51
C LEU A 239 24.71 -13.05 11.34
N TRP A 240 23.68 -12.59 10.64
CA TRP A 240 22.52 -11.96 11.26
C TRP A 240 21.25 -12.78 11.09
N GLU A 241 20.43 -12.79 12.14
CA GLU A 241 19.06 -13.23 12.12
C GLU A 241 18.19 -12.13 12.74
N VAL A 242 17.04 -11.83 12.14
CA VAL A 242 16.07 -10.86 12.66
C VAL A 242 14.70 -11.52 12.72
N ASN A 243 14.12 -11.49 13.92
CA ASN A 243 12.83 -12.08 14.20
C ASN A 243 11.83 -11.00 14.64
N SER A 244 10.59 -11.08 14.15
CA SER A 244 9.42 -10.44 14.77
C SER A 244 8.78 -11.40 15.77
N ASP A 245 7.69 -10.98 16.42
CA ASP A 245 6.94 -11.85 17.33
C ASP A 245 6.30 -13.07 16.63
N SER A 246 6.14 -13.02 15.30
CA SER A 246 5.41 -14.02 14.51
C SER A 246 6.25 -14.76 13.46
N GLU A 247 7.35 -14.19 13.00
CA GLU A 247 8.14 -14.75 11.89
C GLU A 247 9.61 -14.33 11.94
N THR A 248 10.46 -15.12 11.27
CA THR A 248 11.84 -14.76 10.97
C THR A 248 11.88 -13.93 9.70
N ILE A 249 12.41 -12.71 9.78
CA ILE A 249 12.47 -11.75 8.67
C ILE A 249 13.70 -12.04 7.80
N ILE A 250 14.87 -12.24 8.42
CA ILE A 250 16.11 -12.67 7.77
C ILE A 250 16.78 -13.75 8.60
N SER A 251 17.51 -14.62 7.96
CA SER A 251 18.26 -15.70 8.60
C SER A 251 19.60 -15.88 7.87
N GLU A 252 20.67 -16.15 8.65
CA GLU A 252 22.03 -16.39 8.15
C GLU A 252 22.55 -15.33 7.14
N THR A 253 22.12 -14.07 7.31
CA THR A 253 22.53 -12.97 6.41
C THR A 253 23.91 -12.48 6.82
N GLU A 254 24.88 -12.58 5.90
CA GLU A 254 26.26 -12.16 6.13
C GLU A 254 26.44 -10.67 5.87
N GLY A 255 27.19 -10.00 6.75
CA GLY A 255 27.61 -8.60 6.59
C GLY A 255 27.80 -7.87 7.91
N ASN A 256 28.56 -6.77 7.87
CA ASN A 256 28.69 -5.85 9.01
C ASN A 256 29.17 -4.48 8.52
N PRO A 257 28.32 -3.44 8.44
CA PRO A 257 26.89 -3.47 8.76
C PRO A 257 26.03 -4.19 7.72
N ILE A 258 24.76 -4.45 8.07
CA ILE A 258 23.70 -4.79 7.11
C ILE A 258 22.57 -3.77 7.15
N GLU A 259 21.92 -3.57 6.01
CA GLU A 259 20.77 -2.67 5.84
C GLU A 259 19.55 -3.47 5.39
N LEU A 260 18.38 -3.20 5.98
CA LEU A 260 17.12 -3.86 5.65
C LEU A 260 15.93 -2.90 5.87
N GLU A 261 14.83 -3.20 5.22
CA GLU A 261 13.57 -2.48 5.33
C GLU A 261 12.60 -3.27 6.20
N LEU A 262 12.28 -2.78 7.39
CA LEU A 262 11.34 -3.41 8.33
C LEU A 262 10.02 -2.64 8.37
N LEU A 263 8.93 -3.32 8.64
CA LEU A 263 7.69 -2.65 9.02
C LEU A 263 7.85 -2.02 10.41
N GLU A 264 7.05 -1.00 10.72
CA GLU A 264 7.01 -0.50 12.09
C GLU A 264 6.62 -1.62 13.06
N GLY A 265 7.43 -1.84 14.10
CA GLY A 265 7.19 -2.94 15.03
C GLY A 265 8.37 -3.27 15.94
N SER A 266 8.17 -4.31 16.77
CA SER A 266 9.17 -4.84 17.69
C SER A 266 9.89 -6.03 17.08
N TYR A 267 11.21 -6.06 17.21
CA TYR A 267 12.08 -7.06 16.61
C TYR A 267 13.17 -7.50 17.59
N THR A 268 13.71 -8.68 17.35
CA THR A 268 14.93 -9.17 17.98
C THR A 268 15.98 -9.44 16.90
N ALA A 269 17.12 -8.75 16.97
CA ALA A 269 18.28 -9.01 16.16
C ALA A 269 19.23 -9.96 16.91
N LEU A 270 19.71 -11.01 16.23
CA LEU A 270 20.76 -11.90 16.68
C LEU A 270 21.97 -11.70 15.76
N ALA A 271 23.14 -11.57 16.32
CA ALA A 271 24.40 -11.48 15.61
C ALA A 271 25.35 -12.60 16.07
N TYR A 272 25.82 -13.42 15.15
CA TYR A 272 26.82 -14.46 15.40
C TYR A 272 28.15 -14.07 14.79
N SER A 273 29.18 -13.96 15.62
CA SER A 273 30.55 -13.74 15.16
C SER A 273 31.28 -15.09 14.97
N THR A 274 31.74 -15.38 13.75
CA THR A 274 32.48 -16.60 13.44
C THR A 274 33.87 -16.59 14.03
N VAL A 275 34.45 -15.42 14.31
CA VAL A 275 35.75 -15.26 14.92
C VAL A 275 35.74 -15.47 16.43
N LEU A 276 34.69 -14.94 17.08
CA LEU A 276 34.53 -15.09 18.54
C LEU A 276 33.71 -16.34 18.91
N GLU A 277 33.16 -17.06 17.91
CA GLU A 277 32.23 -18.19 18.13
C GLU A 277 31.13 -17.86 19.13
N THR A 278 30.63 -16.62 19.07
CA THR A 278 29.69 -16.06 20.07
C THR A 278 28.49 -15.47 19.36
N GLU A 279 27.31 -15.75 19.90
CA GLU A 279 26.05 -15.15 19.50
C GLU A 279 25.57 -14.19 20.57
N LEU A 280 25.14 -13.00 20.15
CA LEU A 280 24.51 -11.98 20.99
C LEU A 280 23.22 -11.52 20.35
N SER A 281 22.26 -11.07 21.18
CA SER A 281 20.99 -10.59 20.71
C SER A 281 20.61 -9.26 21.32
N ARG A 282 19.77 -8.49 20.57
CA ARG A 282 19.21 -7.22 21.04
C ARG A 282 17.78 -7.05 20.55
N GLN A 283 16.89 -6.72 21.47
CA GLN A 283 15.55 -6.26 21.11
C GLN A 283 15.56 -4.79 20.75
N PHE A 284 14.78 -4.42 19.73
CA PHE A 284 14.64 -3.05 19.27
C PHE A 284 13.24 -2.80 18.68
N ILE A 285 12.92 -1.53 18.47
CA ILE A 285 11.70 -1.11 17.80
C ILE A 285 12.09 -0.37 16.52
N ALA A 286 11.60 -0.85 15.38
CA ALA A 286 11.68 -0.12 14.12
C ALA A 286 10.51 0.87 14.07
N ILE A 287 10.79 2.18 14.12
CA ILE A 287 9.79 3.25 14.09
C ILE A 287 10.40 4.53 13.54
N GLY A 288 9.59 5.32 12.84
CA GLY A 288 9.98 6.60 12.28
C GLY A 288 10.78 6.49 10.98
N ASP A 289 11.64 7.48 10.71
CA ASP A 289 12.31 7.61 9.41
C ASP A 289 13.46 6.62 9.21
N ALA A 290 14.10 6.15 10.28
CA ALA A 290 15.17 5.15 10.24
C ALA A 290 15.44 4.57 11.65
N ALA A 291 15.90 3.33 11.71
CA ALA A 291 16.35 2.67 12.93
C ALA A 291 17.83 2.23 12.81
N THR A 292 18.58 2.34 13.91
CA THR A 292 19.96 1.84 14.00
C THR A 292 20.09 0.97 15.23
N VAL A 293 20.63 -0.24 15.05
CA VAL A 293 20.83 -1.22 16.10
C VAL A 293 22.28 -1.63 16.16
N GLU A 294 22.89 -1.47 17.31
CA GLU A 294 24.28 -1.80 17.55
C GLU A 294 24.35 -2.95 18.57
N ILE A 295 25.09 -4.01 18.24
CA ILE A 295 25.39 -5.13 19.15
C ILE A 295 26.88 -5.12 19.45
N ALA A 296 27.23 -4.90 20.72
CA ALA A 296 28.61 -4.81 21.15
C ALA A 296 29.13 -6.20 21.59
N PHE A 297 30.18 -6.65 20.93
CA PHE A 297 30.91 -7.88 21.23
C PHE A 297 32.13 -7.59 22.11
N PRO A 298 32.55 -8.53 22.97
CA PRO A 298 33.79 -8.37 23.70
C PRO A 298 34.96 -8.22 22.75
N GLU A 299 36.00 -7.54 23.20
CA GLU A 299 37.23 -7.40 22.41
C GLU A 299 37.82 -8.79 22.08
N PRO A 300 38.11 -9.07 20.79
CA PRO A 300 38.72 -10.34 20.40
C PRO A 300 40.02 -10.53 21.18
N GLN A 301 40.10 -11.63 21.95
CA GLN A 301 41.31 -11.96 22.62
C GLN A 301 42.30 -12.57 21.60
N GLU A 302 43.38 -11.87 21.39
CA GLU A 302 44.44 -12.40 20.55
C GLU A 302 45.07 -13.61 21.22
N THR A 303 44.99 -14.79 20.57
CA THR A 303 45.59 -16.01 21.07
C THR A 303 46.89 -16.28 20.27
N ALA A 304 47.93 -16.62 20.97
CA ALA A 304 49.17 -17.06 20.36
C ALA A 304 49.45 -18.51 20.72
N ARG A 305 49.93 -19.28 19.75
CA ARG A 305 50.39 -20.67 19.91
C ARG A 305 51.87 -20.77 19.56
N LEU A 306 52.65 -21.37 20.48
CA LEU A 306 54.08 -21.62 20.26
C LEU A 306 54.32 -23.10 19.92
N ILE A 307 55.23 -23.36 19.00
CA ILE A 307 55.72 -24.67 18.60
C ILE A 307 57.22 -24.68 18.86
N ALA A 308 57.61 -25.24 19.98
CA ALA A 308 59.02 -25.31 20.40
C ALA A 308 59.41 -26.77 20.74
N PRO A 309 60.71 -27.14 20.70
CA PRO A 309 61.18 -28.39 21.22
C PRO A 309 60.82 -28.58 22.70
N ALA A 310 60.44 -29.79 23.10
CA ALA A 310 60.12 -30.08 24.49
C ALA A 310 61.35 -29.98 25.42
N GLU A 311 62.53 -30.16 24.88
CA GLU A 311 63.80 -30.09 25.59
C GLU A 311 64.88 -29.43 24.74
N ALA A 312 65.76 -28.66 25.36
CA ALA A 312 66.86 -27.98 24.71
C ALA A 312 68.09 -27.93 25.64
N VAL A 313 69.25 -27.85 25.03
CA VAL A 313 70.54 -27.76 25.77
C VAL A 313 70.73 -26.27 26.16
N ALA A 314 71.14 -26.04 27.41
CA ALA A 314 71.45 -24.68 27.88
C ALA A 314 72.56 -24.08 27.01
N GLY A 315 72.43 -22.80 26.61
CA GLY A 315 73.30 -22.10 25.71
C GLY A 315 73.18 -22.48 24.21
N SER A 316 72.27 -23.37 23.83
CA SER A 316 71.97 -23.67 22.42
C SER A 316 70.92 -22.70 21.85
N THR A 317 70.86 -22.63 20.53
CA THR A 317 69.77 -21.90 19.83
C THR A 317 68.75 -22.92 19.39
N ILE A 318 67.44 -22.62 19.63
CA ILE A 318 66.29 -23.41 19.19
C ILE A 318 65.48 -22.65 18.14
N GLN A 319 64.77 -23.42 17.32
CA GLN A 319 63.79 -22.88 16.40
C GLN A 319 62.40 -22.88 17.07
N VAL A 320 61.76 -21.75 17.15
CA VAL A 320 60.40 -21.60 17.70
C VAL A 320 59.47 -21.18 16.58
N GLY A 321 58.56 -22.08 16.20
CA GLY A 321 57.41 -21.72 15.35
C GLY A 321 56.34 -21.07 16.21
N TRP A 322 55.59 -20.19 15.61
CA TRP A 322 54.47 -19.49 16.30
C TRP A 322 53.33 -19.23 15.33
N ASP A 323 52.12 -19.18 15.90
CA ASP A 323 50.91 -18.81 15.22
C ASP A 323 50.17 -17.81 16.13
N GLY A 324 49.87 -16.63 15.63
CA GLY A 324 49.30 -15.53 16.42
C GLY A 324 49.58 -14.17 15.78
N PRO A 325 49.22 -13.08 16.47
CA PRO A 325 49.50 -11.74 15.99
C PRO A 325 50.97 -11.48 15.76
N ASN A 326 51.29 -10.60 14.84
CA ASN A 326 52.65 -10.22 14.47
C ASN A 326 52.76 -8.68 14.42
N GLU A 327 52.50 -8.09 15.55
CA GLU A 327 52.61 -6.64 15.70
C GLU A 327 54.08 -6.22 15.74
N LYS A 328 54.36 -4.93 15.51
CA LYS A 328 55.70 -4.38 15.34
C LYS A 328 56.66 -4.71 16.50
N ASP A 329 56.10 -4.74 17.71
CA ASP A 329 56.89 -4.89 18.95
C ASP A 329 56.63 -6.23 19.66
N ASP A 330 55.98 -7.17 18.97
CA ASP A 330 55.74 -8.54 19.49
C ASP A 330 57.05 -9.31 19.55
N TYR A 331 57.21 -10.11 20.60
CA TYR A 331 58.40 -10.92 20.83
C TYR A 331 58.03 -12.26 21.47
N ILE A 332 58.87 -13.25 21.26
CA ILE A 332 58.83 -14.53 21.93
C ILE A 332 60.02 -14.60 22.86
N GLY A 333 59.78 -14.79 24.15
CA GLY A 333 60.81 -14.85 25.18
C GLY A 333 60.86 -16.22 25.87
N ILE A 334 62.02 -16.52 26.43
CA ILE A 334 62.25 -17.67 27.31
C ILE A 334 62.64 -17.17 28.69
N GLY A 335 62.00 -17.66 29.72
CA GLY A 335 62.24 -17.29 31.11
C GLY A 335 62.23 -18.52 32.02
N ALA A 336 62.47 -18.29 33.33
CA ALA A 336 62.40 -19.36 34.32
C ALA A 336 60.93 -19.87 34.43
N ALA A 337 60.73 -21.16 34.67
CA ALA A 337 59.41 -21.80 34.73
C ALA A 337 58.58 -21.30 35.90
N ASP A 338 59.16 -20.68 36.89
CA ASP A 338 58.52 -20.09 38.07
C ASP A 338 58.42 -18.57 38.00
N ALA A 339 58.72 -17.97 36.83
CA ALA A 339 58.55 -16.53 36.63
C ALA A 339 57.05 -16.12 36.62
N GLU A 340 56.66 -15.25 37.52
CA GLU A 340 55.31 -14.66 37.53
C GLU A 340 55.28 -13.38 36.72
N GLY A 341 54.49 -13.37 35.63
CA GLY A 341 54.22 -12.21 34.79
C GLY A 341 55.12 -12.12 33.52
N GLY A 342 54.58 -11.53 32.47
CA GLY A 342 55.13 -11.55 31.08
C GLY A 342 56.44 -10.80 30.83
N ASN A 343 57.10 -10.23 31.84
CA ASN A 343 58.29 -9.41 31.68
C ASN A 343 59.55 -9.98 32.34
N GLN A 344 59.54 -11.29 32.75
CA GLN A 344 60.69 -11.93 33.40
C GLN A 344 61.41 -12.95 32.45
N TRP A 345 61.60 -12.53 31.23
CA TRP A 345 62.37 -13.30 30.25
C TRP A 345 63.90 -13.13 30.43
N GLN A 346 64.62 -14.18 30.18
CA GLN A 346 66.09 -14.18 30.21
C GLN A 346 66.65 -13.94 28.80
N ASN A 347 65.90 -14.28 27.79
CA ASN A 347 66.21 -14.01 26.38
C ASN A 347 64.94 -13.84 25.56
N TYR A 348 65.00 -13.14 24.43
CA TYR A 348 63.84 -12.92 23.54
C TYR A 348 64.29 -12.64 22.12
N THR A 349 63.34 -12.87 21.16
CA THR A 349 63.51 -12.52 19.75
C THR A 349 62.17 -11.93 19.25
N TYR A 350 62.23 -10.88 18.44
CA TYR A 350 61.04 -10.28 17.88
C TYR A 350 60.40 -11.16 16.82
N THR A 351 59.09 -11.24 16.79
CA THR A 351 58.32 -12.04 15.81
C THR A 351 58.59 -11.62 14.38
N ARG A 352 58.89 -10.36 14.13
CA ARG A 352 59.27 -9.82 12.81
C ARG A 352 60.55 -10.40 12.21
N GLU A 353 61.40 -11.12 13.02
CA GLU A 353 62.62 -11.72 12.54
C GLU A 353 62.41 -13.05 11.79
N GLY A 354 61.17 -13.59 11.81
CA GLY A 354 60.75 -14.74 11.01
C GLY A 354 59.91 -15.75 11.76
N ASN A 355 59.42 -16.74 11.03
CA ASN A 355 58.65 -17.86 11.57
C ASN A 355 59.08 -19.17 10.81
N PRO A 356 59.76 -20.14 11.41
CA PRO A 356 60.20 -20.10 12.81
C PRO A 356 61.31 -19.09 13.05
N LEU A 357 61.35 -18.56 14.28
CA LEU A 357 62.40 -17.65 14.73
C LEU A 357 63.48 -18.43 15.56
N GLU A 358 64.68 -17.84 15.65
CA GLU A 358 65.78 -18.35 16.47
C GLU A 358 65.71 -17.75 17.87
N LEU A 359 65.75 -18.61 18.90
CA LEU A 359 65.74 -18.19 20.29
C LEU A 359 66.87 -18.86 21.05
N LEU A 360 67.75 -18.05 21.65
CA LEU A 360 68.84 -18.56 22.44
C LEU A 360 68.33 -19.03 23.80
N VAL A 361 68.62 -20.32 24.13
CA VAL A 361 68.30 -20.90 25.43
C VAL A 361 69.32 -20.40 26.46
N PRO A 362 68.85 -19.85 27.59
CA PRO A 362 69.73 -19.36 28.65
C PRO A 362 70.66 -20.46 29.14
N PRO A 363 71.87 -20.09 29.64
CA PRO A 363 72.85 -21.05 30.13
C PRO A 363 72.46 -21.74 31.44
#